data_9183d3cc016ec817123a15da663dcfa6
#
_entry.id   9183d3cc016ec817123a15da663dcfa6
#
_cell.length_a   1.000
_cell.length_b   1.000
_cell.length_c   1.000
_cell.angle_alpha   90.00
_cell.angle_beta   90.00
_cell.angle_gamma   90.00
#
_symmetry.space_group_name_H-M   'P 1'
#
loop_
_entity.id
_entity.type
_entity.pdbx_description
1 polymer ?
#
loop_
_entity_poly.entity_id
_entity_poly.type
_entity_poly.pdbx_seq_one_letter_code
_entity_poly.pdbx_strand_id
1 'polypeptide(L)'
;MNYGISILFRAIPLVMALFCFGYGAFIYGYGDAGSRVVAGPVVFSLGMICIALFCTAATIIRQIIHTYNQAAKYGLPILGYLAAIVTIIGGICIFSGATSSSAFVAGHVITGVGFITGCVATAATSSTRFALIPSNSKSIGNTVPEGAFSLVEERAMKIVAIIISLAAWIWAFVLLANSHVHPAYFVAGHVMVGLACICTSLIALVATIARQVRNVYSEKERSQWPKLVLLMGSISFIWGLFVIFADSGSANGTTGYIMLGLGLVCYSISSKVILLAKIWRQEFKLSNRIPLIPVLTALACLFLAAFVFELATVHADYFIPARVLAGLGAICFTLFSIVSILESGTSGKG
;
A
#
# COMPACT_ATOMS: atom_id res chain seq x y z
N MET A 1 9.91 -18.83 15.00
CA MET A 1 9.78 -18.91 13.52
C MET A 1 10.98 -19.67 12.96
N ASN A 2 10.75 -20.73 12.18
CA ASN A 2 11.83 -21.46 11.52
C ASN A 2 12.59 -20.58 10.52
N TYR A 3 13.92 -20.70 10.46
CA TYR A 3 14.77 -19.89 9.55
C TYR A 3 14.34 -19.97 8.08
N GLY A 4 13.97 -21.17 7.59
CA GLY A 4 13.48 -21.36 6.22
C GLY A 4 12.18 -20.60 5.92
N ILE A 5 11.22 -20.59 6.85
CA ILE A 5 9.97 -19.83 6.74
C ILE A 5 10.25 -18.33 6.71
N SER A 6 11.23 -17.85 7.50
CA SER A 6 11.61 -16.43 7.51
C SER A 6 12.21 -15.97 6.18
N ILE A 7 12.98 -16.83 5.52
CA ILE A 7 13.53 -16.54 4.19
C ILE A 7 12.40 -16.48 3.15
N LEU A 8 11.47 -17.45 3.18
CA LEU A 8 10.34 -17.48 2.24
C LEU A 8 9.51 -16.19 2.35
N PHE A 9 9.11 -15.79 3.54
CA PHE A 9 8.31 -14.57 3.72
C PHE A 9 9.07 -13.28 3.36
N ARG A 10 10.40 -13.23 3.47
CA ARG A 10 11.20 -12.11 2.94
C ARG A 10 11.26 -12.09 1.43
N ALA A 11 11.28 -13.26 0.81
CA ALA A 11 11.38 -13.38 -0.65
C ALA A 11 10.09 -12.91 -1.35
N ILE A 12 8.90 -13.13 -0.77
CA ILE A 12 7.62 -12.77 -1.40
C ILE A 12 7.57 -11.31 -1.86
N PRO A 13 7.85 -10.29 -1.04
CA PRO A 13 7.83 -8.90 -1.52
C PRO A 13 8.80 -8.63 -2.65
N LEU A 14 9.98 -9.26 -2.64
CA LEU A 14 10.98 -9.10 -3.68
C LEU A 14 10.54 -9.78 -4.98
N VAL A 15 9.99 -11.00 -4.89
CA VAL A 15 9.42 -11.72 -6.04
C VAL A 15 8.28 -10.92 -6.67
N MET A 16 7.40 -10.34 -5.85
CA MET A 16 6.30 -9.50 -6.35
C MET A 16 6.81 -8.19 -6.97
N ALA A 17 7.87 -7.60 -6.43
CA ALA A 17 8.54 -6.47 -7.07
C ALA A 17 9.09 -6.83 -8.45
N LEU A 18 9.82 -7.94 -8.55
CA LEU A 18 10.33 -8.45 -9.82
C LEU A 18 9.21 -8.79 -10.81
N PHE A 19 8.11 -9.37 -10.32
CA PHE A 19 6.92 -9.58 -11.14
C PHE A 19 6.37 -8.27 -11.70
N CYS A 20 6.16 -7.25 -10.86
CA CYS A 20 5.66 -5.95 -11.32
C CYS A 20 6.62 -5.27 -12.30
N PHE A 21 7.93 -5.32 -12.07
CA PHE A 21 8.92 -4.76 -12.98
C PHE A 21 8.94 -5.52 -14.32
N GLY A 22 9.02 -6.85 -14.29
CA GLY A 22 9.03 -7.69 -15.49
C GLY A 22 7.72 -7.58 -16.28
N TYR A 23 6.59 -7.68 -15.61
CA TYR A 23 5.27 -7.56 -16.23
C TYR A 23 5.02 -6.16 -16.79
N GLY A 24 5.37 -5.09 -16.03
CA GLY A 24 5.29 -3.73 -16.52
C GLY A 24 6.16 -3.48 -17.76
N ALA A 25 7.40 -3.97 -17.75
CA ALA A 25 8.30 -3.90 -18.90
C ALA A 25 7.77 -4.71 -20.10
N PHE A 26 7.20 -5.89 -19.86
CA PHE A 26 6.56 -6.69 -20.90
C PHE A 26 5.37 -5.95 -21.53
N ILE A 27 4.49 -5.35 -20.72
CA ILE A 27 3.36 -4.57 -21.23
C ILE A 27 3.88 -3.37 -22.05
N TYR A 28 4.92 -2.69 -21.57
CA TYR A 28 5.53 -1.56 -22.28
C TYR A 28 6.08 -1.97 -23.66
N GLY A 29 6.70 -3.13 -23.75
CA GLY A 29 7.27 -3.63 -25.02
C GLY A 29 6.25 -4.21 -25.99
N TYR A 30 5.29 -4.98 -25.49
CA TYR A 30 4.43 -5.86 -26.29
C TYR A 30 2.92 -5.60 -26.13
N GLY A 31 2.50 -4.69 -25.26
CA GLY A 31 1.10 -4.35 -25.05
C GLY A 31 0.46 -3.61 -26.24
N ASP A 32 -0.85 -3.45 -26.20
CA ASP A 32 -1.60 -2.52 -27.05
C ASP A 32 -1.18 -1.07 -26.77
N ALA A 33 -1.47 -0.15 -27.70
CA ALA A 33 -0.99 1.24 -27.62
C ALA A 33 -1.37 1.94 -26.31
N GLY A 34 -2.61 1.79 -25.82
CA GLY A 34 -3.08 2.37 -24.56
C GLY A 34 -2.34 1.78 -23.35
N SER A 35 -2.20 0.46 -23.31
CA SER A 35 -1.52 -0.23 -22.21
C SER A 35 -0.02 0.04 -22.17
N ARG A 36 0.65 0.20 -23.30
CA ARG A 36 2.08 0.57 -23.34
C ARG A 36 2.33 1.88 -22.59
N VAL A 37 1.47 2.85 -22.79
CA VAL A 37 1.63 4.21 -22.24
C VAL A 37 1.14 4.29 -20.81
N VAL A 38 0.07 3.58 -20.44
CA VAL A 38 -0.54 3.67 -19.11
C VAL A 38 -0.20 2.47 -18.25
N ALA A 39 -0.68 1.28 -18.62
CA ALA A 39 -0.60 0.10 -17.75
C ALA A 39 0.85 -0.35 -17.51
N GLY A 40 1.71 -0.35 -18.53
CA GLY A 40 3.11 -0.74 -18.41
C GLY A 40 3.86 0.08 -17.35
N PRO A 41 3.97 1.40 -17.50
CA PRO A 41 4.63 2.26 -16.52
C PRO A 41 3.98 2.25 -15.14
N VAL A 42 2.63 2.19 -15.06
CA VAL A 42 1.91 2.10 -13.79
C VAL A 42 2.25 0.78 -13.07
N VAL A 43 2.12 -0.37 -13.74
CA VAL A 43 2.45 -1.68 -13.14
C VAL A 43 3.92 -1.74 -12.73
N PHE A 44 4.84 -1.20 -13.55
CA PHE A 44 6.23 -1.08 -13.18
C PHE A 44 6.41 -0.27 -11.89
N SER A 45 5.72 0.86 -11.75
CA SER A 45 5.78 1.71 -10.54
C SER A 45 5.21 1.01 -9.30
N LEU A 46 4.22 0.09 -9.43
CA LEU A 46 3.73 -0.73 -8.32
C LEU A 46 4.84 -1.62 -7.73
N GLY A 47 5.84 -2.01 -8.52
CA GLY A 47 7.04 -2.68 -8.03
C GLY A 47 7.81 -1.87 -7.00
N MET A 48 7.80 -0.54 -7.08
CA MET A 48 8.43 0.33 -6.08
C MET A 48 7.71 0.27 -4.72
N ILE A 49 6.37 0.12 -4.71
CA ILE A 49 5.62 -0.16 -3.47
C ILE A 49 6.08 -1.50 -2.88
N CYS A 50 6.24 -2.53 -3.70
CA CYS A 50 6.71 -3.85 -3.24
C CYS A 50 8.13 -3.77 -2.66
N ILE A 51 9.03 -2.94 -3.21
CA ILE A 51 10.36 -2.66 -2.63
C ILE A 51 10.23 -1.99 -1.26
N ALA A 52 9.38 -0.98 -1.10
CA ALA A 52 9.16 -0.34 0.20
C ALA A 52 8.52 -1.30 1.23
N LEU A 53 7.61 -2.18 0.78
CA LEU A 53 7.05 -3.25 1.60
C LEU A 53 8.11 -4.30 1.98
N PHE A 54 9.03 -4.63 1.06
CA PHE A 54 10.19 -5.46 1.37
C PHE A 54 11.05 -4.84 2.47
N CYS A 55 11.30 -3.54 2.43
CA CYS A 55 12.03 -2.83 3.48
C CYS A 55 11.33 -2.97 4.84
N THR A 56 9.99 -2.86 4.87
CA THR A 56 9.20 -3.06 6.09
C THR A 56 9.30 -4.51 6.60
N ALA A 57 9.11 -5.49 5.71
CA ALA A 57 9.20 -6.92 6.04
C ALA A 57 10.60 -7.29 6.57
N ALA A 58 11.65 -6.86 5.86
CA ALA A 58 13.04 -7.12 6.22
C ALA A 58 13.41 -6.48 7.58
N THR A 59 12.90 -5.28 7.86
CA THR A 59 13.09 -4.59 9.14
C THR A 59 12.50 -5.41 10.29
N ILE A 60 11.27 -5.89 10.16
CA ILE A 60 10.58 -6.66 11.20
C ILE A 60 11.23 -8.04 11.38
N ILE A 61 11.47 -8.78 10.29
CA ILE A 61 12.05 -10.13 10.37
C ILE A 61 13.43 -10.09 11.03
N ARG A 62 14.31 -9.17 10.62
CA ARG A 62 15.66 -9.08 11.19
C ARG A 62 15.64 -8.81 12.70
N GLN A 63 14.63 -8.09 13.19
CA GLN A 63 14.45 -7.89 14.64
C GLN A 63 13.98 -9.18 15.32
N ILE A 64 13.04 -9.93 14.70
CA ILE A 64 12.52 -11.19 15.24
C ILE A 64 13.63 -12.27 15.34
N ILE A 65 14.53 -12.35 14.34
CA ILE A 65 15.62 -13.33 14.30
C ILE A 65 16.95 -12.80 14.88
N HIS A 66 16.92 -11.64 15.54
CA HIS A 66 18.09 -11.01 16.20
C HIS A 66 19.28 -10.74 15.26
N THR A 67 19.05 -10.52 13.96
CA THR A 67 20.08 -10.15 12.96
C THR A 67 20.01 -8.68 12.54
N TYR A 68 19.32 -7.85 13.33
CA TYR A 68 19.14 -6.44 13.03
C TYR A 68 20.35 -5.62 13.43
N ASN A 69 20.98 -4.97 12.47
CA ASN A 69 22.19 -4.16 12.64
C ASN A 69 21.97 -2.69 12.25
N GLN A 70 22.96 -1.84 12.51
CA GLN A 70 22.86 -0.41 12.21
C GLN A 70 22.68 -0.14 10.71
N ALA A 71 23.34 -0.90 9.84
CA ALA A 71 23.17 -0.76 8.38
C ALA A 71 21.73 -1.04 7.94
N ALA A 72 21.09 -2.07 8.50
CA ALA A 72 19.68 -2.36 8.20
C ALA A 72 18.74 -1.29 8.79
N LYS A 73 19.07 -0.77 9.98
CA LYS A 73 18.26 0.24 10.68
C LYS A 73 18.08 1.52 9.86
N TYR A 74 19.12 1.96 9.19
CA TYR A 74 19.08 3.18 8.37
C TYR A 74 18.89 2.85 6.87
N GLY A 75 19.55 1.82 6.36
CA GLY A 75 19.57 1.50 4.94
C GLY A 75 18.20 1.07 4.40
N LEU A 76 17.42 0.28 5.15
CA LEU A 76 16.11 -0.16 4.67
C LEU A 76 15.10 0.99 4.55
N PRO A 77 14.92 1.88 5.54
CA PRO A 77 14.07 3.06 5.37
C PRO A 77 14.55 4.00 4.24
N ILE A 78 15.86 4.25 4.13
CA ILE A 78 16.43 5.08 3.07
C ILE A 78 16.09 4.50 1.70
N LEU A 79 16.26 3.19 1.49
CA LEU A 79 15.89 2.53 0.25
C LEU A 79 14.41 2.71 -0.09
N GLY A 80 13.53 2.62 0.91
CA GLY A 80 12.10 2.88 0.73
C GLY A 80 11.81 4.31 0.29
N TYR A 81 12.45 5.30 0.92
CA TYR A 81 12.27 6.71 0.51
C TYR A 81 12.90 7.02 -0.86
N LEU A 82 14.03 6.42 -1.20
CA LEU A 82 14.60 6.55 -2.54
C LEU A 82 13.66 6.00 -3.60
N ALA A 83 13.05 4.83 -3.36
CA ALA A 83 12.03 4.28 -4.25
C ALA A 83 10.84 5.25 -4.42
N ALA A 84 10.39 5.90 -3.34
CA ALA A 84 9.31 6.89 -3.39
C ALA A 84 9.71 8.12 -4.22
N ILE A 85 10.89 8.69 -3.96
CA ILE A 85 11.38 9.88 -4.66
C ILE A 85 11.53 9.61 -6.15
N VAL A 86 12.15 8.49 -6.53
CA VAL A 86 12.31 8.09 -7.94
C VAL A 86 10.94 7.94 -8.61
N THR A 87 9.96 7.34 -7.93
CA THR A 87 8.62 7.16 -8.48
C THR A 87 7.89 8.50 -8.65
N ILE A 88 7.97 9.40 -7.67
CA ILE A 88 7.37 10.75 -7.75
C ILE A 88 7.99 11.54 -8.90
N ILE A 89 9.31 11.62 -8.95
CA ILE A 89 10.02 12.35 -10.01
C ILE A 89 9.70 11.77 -11.38
N GLY A 90 9.72 10.45 -11.52
CA GLY A 90 9.36 9.76 -12.76
C GLY A 90 7.94 10.09 -13.22
N GLY A 91 6.97 10.07 -12.31
CA GLY A 91 5.58 10.46 -12.59
C GLY A 91 5.48 11.93 -13.03
N ILE A 92 6.14 12.85 -12.32
CA ILE A 92 6.18 14.29 -12.66
C ILE A 92 6.78 14.50 -14.06
N CYS A 93 7.90 13.85 -14.37
CA CYS A 93 8.52 13.96 -15.68
C CYS A 93 7.58 13.46 -16.80
N ILE A 94 6.86 12.36 -16.57
CA ILE A 94 5.93 11.80 -17.55
C ILE A 94 4.77 12.76 -17.81
N PHE A 95 4.08 13.27 -16.78
CA PHE A 95 2.93 14.16 -17.04
C PHE A 95 3.33 15.55 -17.51
N SER A 96 4.48 16.08 -17.06
CA SER A 96 4.99 17.39 -17.51
C SER A 96 5.43 17.37 -18.98
N GLY A 97 5.91 16.22 -19.48
CA GLY A 97 6.25 16.01 -20.88
C GLY A 97 5.12 15.37 -21.71
N ALA A 98 3.91 15.22 -21.15
CA ALA A 98 2.84 14.47 -21.80
C ALA A 98 2.32 15.16 -23.06
N THR A 99 2.44 14.47 -24.19
CA THR A 99 1.86 14.86 -25.49
C THR A 99 0.54 14.15 -25.78
N SER A 100 0.11 13.23 -24.91
CA SER A 100 -1.15 12.47 -25.02
C SER A 100 -1.86 12.41 -23.70
N SER A 101 -3.19 12.26 -23.74
CA SER A 101 -4.06 12.06 -22.57
C SER A 101 -3.64 10.84 -21.76
N SER A 102 -3.22 9.76 -22.41
CA SER A 102 -2.77 8.54 -21.78
C SER A 102 -1.47 8.77 -20.98
N ALA A 103 -0.49 9.48 -21.51
CA ALA A 103 0.75 9.83 -20.80
C ALA A 103 0.46 10.76 -19.61
N PHE A 104 -0.47 11.73 -19.79
CA PHE A 104 -0.92 12.58 -18.70
C PHE A 104 -1.50 11.77 -17.54
N VAL A 105 -2.44 10.87 -17.80
CA VAL A 105 -3.03 9.98 -16.78
C VAL A 105 -1.96 9.12 -16.11
N ALA A 106 -1.11 8.47 -16.90
CA ALA A 106 -0.05 7.61 -16.38
C ALA A 106 0.88 8.37 -15.42
N GLY A 107 1.33 9.57 -15.78
CA GLY A 107 2.23 10.36 -14.95
C GLY A 107 1.60 10.74 -13.61
N HIS A 108 0.33 11.16 -13.59
CA HIS A 108 -0.37 11.47 -12.34
C HIS A 108 -0.56 10.23 -11.46
N VAL A 109 -0.96 9.09 -12.02
CA VAL A 109 -1.13 7.83 -11.29
C VAL A 109 0.22 7.37 -10.70
N ILE A 110 1.32 7.43 -11.47
CA ILE A 110 2.67 7.07 -11.00
C ILE A 110 3.09 7.99 -9.85
N THR A 111 2.80 9.29 -9.94
CA THR A 111 3.08 10.24 -8.83
C THR A 111 2.32 9.83 -7.56
N GLY A 112 1.05 9.46 -7.68
CA GLY A 112 0.26 8.94 -6.57
C GLY A 112 0.78 7.62 -6.00
N VAL A 113 1.28 6.71 -6.85
CA VAL A 113 2.00 5.49 -6.42
C VAL A 113 3.25 5.86 -5.61
N GLY A 114 3.97 6.90 -6.01
CA GLY A 114 5.11 7.44 -5.27
C GLY A 114 4.71 7.95 -3.88
N PHE A 115 3.57 8.61 -3.73
CA PHE A 115 3.03 9.00 -2.41
C PHE A 115 2.75 7.79 -1.52
N ILE A 116 2.12 6.73 -2.04
CA ILE A 116 1.93 5.48 -1.30
C ILE A 116 3.28 4.89 -0.89
N THR A 117 4.24 4.84 -1.80
CA THR A 117 5.59 4.31 -1.53
C THR A 117 6.26 5.09 -0.39
N GLY A 118 6.11 6.42 -0.34
CA GLY A 118 6.58 7.28 0.75
C GLY A 118 5.90 6.99 2.09
N CYS A 119 4.59 6.79 2.11
CA CYS A 119 3.87 6.36 3.31
C CYS A 119 4.33 4.98 3.80
N VAL A 120 4.59 4.03 2.89
CA VAL A 120 5.11 2.69 3.23
C VAL A 120 6.55 2.80 3.76
N ALA A 121 7.40 3.67 3.19
CA ALA A 121 8.74 3.95 3.73
C ALA A 121 8.68 4.52 5.14
N THR A 122 7.70 5.39 5.42
CA THR A 122 7.45 5.91 6.77
C THR A 122 6.99 4.77 7.73
N ALA A 123 6.19 3.82 7.25
CA ALA A 123 5.84 2.63 8.02
C ALA A 123 7.05 1.72 8.27
N ALA A 124 7.99 1.59 7.31
CA ALA A 124 9.26 0.90 7.52
C ALA A 124 10.10 1.59 8.61
N THR A 125 10.16 2.93 8.59
CA THR A 125 10.83 3.74 9.61
C THR A 125 10.21 3.53 11.00
N SER A 126 8.89 3.55 11.11
CA SER A 126 8.19 3.28 12.39
C SER A 126 8.42 1.86 12.89
N SER A 127 8.72 0.91 11.99
CA SER A 127 9.01 -0.49 12.32
C SER A 127 10.45 -0.73 12.77
N THR A 128 11.37 0.26 12.71
CA THR A 128 12.79 0.09 13.07
C THR A 128 13.03 -0.28 14.54
N ARG A 129 12.03 -0.08 15.39
CA ARG A 129 12.03 -0.41 16.82
C ARG A 129 10.90 -1.38 17.20
N PHE A 130 10.44 -2.18 16.24
CA PHE A 130 9.31 -3.11 16.41
C PHE A 130 9.50 -4.09 17.57
N ALA A 131 10.74 -4.55 17.81
CA ALA A 131 11.06 -5.47 18.90
C ALA A 131 10.78 -4.90 20.31
N LEU A 132 10.65 -3.57 20.44
CA LEU A 132 10.34 -2.89 21.70
C LEU A 132 8.83 -2.86 22.01
N ILE A 133 7.97 -3.33 21.12
CA ILE A 133 6.53 -3.43 21.38
C ILE A 133 6.32 -4.40 22.55
N PRO A 134 5.72 -3.94 23.68
CA PRO A 134 5.55 -4.76 24.86
C PRO A 134 4.71 -6.00 24.57
N SER A 135 5.22 -7.16 24.95
CA SER A 135 4.52 -8.44 24.82
C SER A 135 3.64 -8.77 26.03
N ASN A 136 3.61 -7.91 27.06
CA ASN A 136 2.88 -8.15 28.30
C ASN A 136 1.90 -7.02 28.61
N SER A 137 0.62 -7.34 28.74
CA SER A 137 -0.47 -6.39 29.01
C SER A 137 -0.35 -5.66 30.37
N LYS A 138 0.40 -6.21 31.33
CA LYS A 138 0.59 -5.60 32.65
C LYS A 138 1.47 -4.35 32.65
N SER A 139 2.26 -4.13 31.61
CA SER A 139 3.15 -2.96 31.49
C SER A 139 2.59 -1.82 30.62
N ILE A 140 1.34 -1.94 30.16
CA ILE A 140 0.73 -0.96 29.25
C ILE A 140 0.56 0.40 29.97
N GLY A 141 1.13 1.45 29.40
CA GLY A 141 0.93 2.84 29.81
C GLY A 141 1.81 3.33 30.98
N ASN A 142 2.59 2.45 31.65
CA ASN A 142 3.31 2.85 32.84
C ASN A 142 4.70 3.46 32.58
N THR A 143 5.40 3.04 31.54
CA THR A 143 6.73 3.60 31.20
C THR A 143 7.00 3.49 29.70
N VAL A 144 7.66 4.50 29.14
CA VAL A 144 8.19 4.43 27.77
C VAL A 144 9.43 3.53 27.80
N PRO A 145 9.51 2.46 26.97
CA PRO A 145 10.67 1.57 26.96
C PRO A 145 11.96 2.32 26.62
N GLU A 146 13.06 1.90 27.22
CA GLU A 146 14.38 2.42 26.88
C GLU A 146 14.68 2.14 25.39
N GLY A 147 15.19 3.12 24.68
CA GLY A 147 15.43 3.03 23.24
C GLY A 147 14.20 3.17 22.36
N ALA A 148 13.00 3.40 22.92
CA ALA A 148 11.81 3.73 22.14
C ALA A 148 11.94 5.10 21.45
N PHE A 149 11.04 5.39 20.50
CA PHE A 149 10.98 6.70 19.85
C PHE A 149 10.77 7.82 20.87
N SER A 150 11.47 8.94 20.70
CA SER A 150 11.13 10.18 21.38
C SER A 150 9.76 10.68 20.94
N LEU A 151 9.15 11.60 21.69
CA LEU A 151 7.89 12.22 21.31
C LEU A 151 8.01 12.97 19.97
N VAL A 152 9.17 13.56 19.71
CA VAL A 152 9.46 14.30 18.47
C VAL A 152 9.54 13.33 17.28
N GLU A 153 10.25 12.21 17.40
CA GLU A 153 10.35 11.20 16.34
C GLU A 153 8.97 10.60 16.02
N GLU A 154 8.17 10.24 17.04
CA GLU A 154 6.80 9.73 16.84
C GLU A 154 5.93 10.75 16.10
N ARG A 155 5.95 12.01 16.54
CA ARG A 155 5.19 13.09 15.87
C ARG A 155 5.67 13.33 14.46
N ALA A 156 6.98 13.36 14.23
CA ALA A 156 7.56 13.56 12.90
C ALA A 156 7.09 12.50 11.91
N MET A 157 7.15 11.21 12.27
CA MET A 157 6.67 10.12 11.40
C MET A 157 5.18 10.27 11.05
N LYS A 158 4.34 10.59 12.04
CA LYS A 158 2.90 10.84 11.78
C LYS A 158 2.67 12.05 10.89
N ILE A 159 3.38 13.15 11.13
CA ILE A 159 3.29 14.38 10.32
C ILE A 159 3.71 14.11 8.89
N VAL A 160 4.81 13.39 8.65
CA VAL A 160 5.24 13.01 7.29
C VAL A 160 4.15 12.22 6.57
N ALA A 161 3.59 11.19 7.20
CA ALA A 161 2.51 10.41 6.60
C ALA A 161 1.25 11.26 6.33
N ILE A 162 0.89 12.19 7.24
CA ILE A 162 -0.24 13.11 7.07
C ILE A 162 0.02 14.07 5.91
N ILE A 163 1.21 14.66 5.81
CA ILE A 163 1.56 15.60 4.73
C ILE A 163 1.47 14.90 3.37
N ILE A 164 2.02 13.69 3.25
CA ILE A 164 1.95 12.91 2.01
C ILE A 164 0.48 12.60 1.66
N SER A 165 -0.33 12.19 2.63
CA SER A 165 -1.74 11.90 2.41
C SER A 165 -2.52 13.15 2.01
N LEU A 166 -2.29 14.29 2.66
CA LEU A 166 -2.91 15.57 2.30
C LEU A 166 -2.50 16.00 0.89
N ALA A 167 -1.22 15.86 0.53
CA ALA A 167 -0.77 16.14 -0.82
C ALA A 167 -1.50 15.28 -1.86
N ALA A 168 -1.71 14.00 -1.59
CA ALA A 168 -2.47 13.10 -2.46
C ALA A 168 -3.94 13.55 -2.61
N TRP A 169 -4.60 13.95 -1.51
CA TRP A 169 -5.98 14.45 -1.54
C TRP A 169 -6.10 15.78 -2.29
N ILE A 170 -5.23 16.74 -2.00
CA ILE A 170 -5.21 18.03 -2.70
C ILE A 170 -5.03 17.82 -4.20
N TRP A 171 -4.08 16.94 -4.56
CA TRP A 171 -3.82 16.60 -5.96
C TRP A 171 -5.05 15.97 -6.64
N ALA A 172 -5.71 15.02 -5.97
CA ALA A 172 -6.95 14.41 -6.46
C ALA A 172 -8.04 15.45 -6.70
N PHE A 173 -8.27 16.35 -5.73
CA PHE A 173 -9.28 17.40 -5.87
C PHE A 173 -8.98 18.42 -6.96
N VAL A 174 -7.71 18.80 -7.12
CA VAL A 174 -7.29 19.68 -8.22
C VAL A 174 -7.58 19.05 -9.58
N LEU A 175 -7.29 17.75 -9.73
CA LEU A 175 -7.61 17.03 -10.98
C LEU A 175 -9.12 16.93 -11.19
N LEU A 176 -9.89 16.57 -10.16
CA LEU A 176 -11.35 16.46 -10.26
C LEU A 176 -12.02 17.81 -10.57
N ALA A 177 -11.55 18.92 -9.99
CA ALA A 177 -12.05 20.25 -10.28
C ALA A 177 -11.88 20.64 -11.77
N ASN A 178 -10.86 20.06 -12.44
CA ASN A 178 -10.61 20.27 -13.86
C ASN A 178 -11.19 19.16 -14.76
N SER A 179 -11.97 18.23 -14.23
CA SER A 179 -12.50 17.09 -14.99
C SER A 179 -13.44 17.49 -16.15
N HIS A 180 -14.04 18.69 -16.09
CA HIS A 180 -14.85 19.25 -17.14
C HIS A 180 -14.05 19.75 -18.35
N VAL A 181 -12.74 19.98 -18.19
CA VAL A 181 -11.86 20.48 -19.25
C VAL A 181 -11.49 19.37 -20.23
N HIS A 182 -11.14 18.18 -19.68
CA HIS A 182 -10.72 17.04 -20.50
C HIS A 182 -10.93 15.71 -19.75
N PRO A 183 -11.38 14.63 -20.45
CA PRO A 183 -11.60 13.31 -19.82
C PRO A 183 -10.40 12.72 -19.07
N ALA A 184 -9.17 13.09 -19.45
CA ALA A 184 -7.96 12.64 -18.76
C ALA A 184 -7.91 13.10 -17.29
N TYR A 185 -8.42 14.30 -16.99
CA TYR A 185 -8.52 14.81 -15.61
C TYR A 185 -9.53 14.00 -14.79
N PHE A 186 -10.64 13.57 -15.42
CA PHE A 186 -11.62 12.70 -14.80
C PHE A 186 -10.97 11.37 -14.37
N VAL A 187 -10.31 10.67 -15.29
CA VAL A 187 -9.67 9.38 -15.01
C VAL A 187 -8.57 9.55 -13.94
N ALA A 188 -7.63 10.48 -14.16
CA ALA A 188 -6.53 10.71 -13.22
C ALA A 188 -7.03 11.12 -11.83
N GLY A 189 -8.02 12.03 -11.75
CA GLY A 189 -8.57 12.53 -10.50
C GLY A 189 -9.23 11.44 -9.65
N HIS A 190 -10.08 10.61 -10.25
CA HIS A 190 -10.75 9.53 -9.54
C HIS A 190 -9.76 8.46 -9.06
N VAL A 191 -8.80 8.04 -9.91
CA VAL A 191 -7.75 7.11 -9.49
C VAL A 191 -6.93 7.70 -8.34
N MET A 192 -6.62 8.99 -8.40
CA MET A 192 -5.91 9.69 -7.31
C MET A 192 -6.71 9.71 -5.99
N VAL A 193 -8.05 9.77 -6.02
CA VAL A 193 -8.88 9.58 -4.80
C VAL A 193 -8.63 8.21 -4.18
N GLY A 194 -8.63 7.14 -4.97
CA GLY A 194 -8.32 5.79 -4.46
C GLY A 194 -6.92 5.67 -3.88
N LEU A 195 -5.91 6.29 -4.52
CA LEU A 195 -4.54 6.33 -4.02
C LEU A 195 -4.43 7.15 -2.72
N ALA A 196 -5.17 8.27 -2.60
CA ALA A 196 -5.25 9.07 -1.37
C ALA A 196 -5.91 8.28 -0.22
N CYS A 197 -6.93 7.46 -0.50
CA CYS A 197 -7.51 6.53 0.48
C CYS A 197 -6.46 5.55 1.04
N ILE A 198 -5.58 5.02 0.18
CA ILE A 198 -4.47 4.16 0.61
C ILE A 198 -3.48 4.95 1.49
N CYS A 199 -3.07 6.15 1.08
CA CYS A 199 -2.19 7.00 1.89
C CYS A 199 -2.78 7.27 3.26
N THR A 200 -4.08 7.59 3.36
CA THR A 200 -4.79 7.79 4.63
C THR A 200 -4.82 6.50 5.47
N SER A 201 -5.02 5.35 4.84
CA SER A 201 -4.97 4.04 5.51
C SER A 201 -3.59 3.76 6.11
N LEU A 202 -2.53 4.19 5.45
CA LEU A 202 -1.15 4.02 5.92
C LEU A 202 -0.80 4.94 7.10
N ILE A 203 -1.48 6.09 7.28
CA ILE A 203 -1.37 6.91 8.51
C ILE A 203 -1.74 6.07 9.74
N ALA A 204 -2.86 5.32 9.65
CA ALA A 204 -3.30 4.45 10.73
C ALA A 204 -2.25 3.39 11.08
N LEU A 205 -1.59 2.81 10.07
CA LEU A 205 -0.52 1.83 10.27
C LEU A 205 0.70 2.46 10.97
N VAL A 206 1.19 3.59 10.48
CA VAL A 206 2.34 4.32 11.05
C VAL A 206 2.05 4.72 12.50
N ALA A 207 0.86 5.32 12.75
CA ALA A 207 0.46 5.71 14.08
C ALA A 207 0.36 4.53 15.04
N THR A 208 -0.23 3.41 14.61
CA THR A 208 -0.37 2.19 15.42
C THR A 208 1.01 1.67 15.85
N ILE A 209 1.96 1.51 14.92
CA ILE A 209 3.29 0.99 15.23
C ILE A 209 4.05 1.96 16.15
N ALA A 210 4.14 3.24 15.78
CA ALA A 210 4.92 4.21 16.52
C ALA A 210 4.44 4.39 17.97
N ARG A 211 3.11 4.37 18.19
CA ARG A 211 2.54 4.49 19.55
C ARG A 211 2.66 3.20 20.37
N GLN A 212 2.60 2.04 19.72
CA GLN A 212 2.86 0.76 20.41
C GLN A 212 4.32 0.65 20.82
N VAL A 213 5.27 1.04 20.00
CA VAL A 213 6.71 1.07 20.35
C VAL A 213 6.97 1.95 21.57
N ARG A 214 6.24 3.08 21.72
CA ARG A 214 6.33 3.96 22.88
C ARG A 214 5.50 3.52 24.08
N ASN A 215 4.75 2.43 23.96
CA ASN A 215 3.83 1.97 25.01
C ASN A 215 2.74 3.01 25.41
N VAL A 216 2.33 3.87 24.49
CA VAL A 216 1.29 4.92 24.69
C VAL A 216 0.06 4.70 23.83
N TYR A 217 -0.08 3.52 23.24
CA TYR A 217 -1.24 3.12 22.44
C TYR A 217 -2.48 2.93 23.32
N SER A 218 -3.61 3.49 22.93
CA SER A 218 -4.84 3.51 23.73
C SER A 218 -5.94 2.63 23.16
N GLU A 219 -6.91 2.25 24.03
CA GLU A 219 -8.12 1.52 23.61
C GLU A 219 -8.93 2.26 22.56
N LYS A 220 -8.98 3.60 22.66
CA LYS A 220 -9.65 4.44 21.67
C LYS A 220 -9.00 4.28 20.30
N GLU A 221 -7.68 4.34 20.24
CA GLU A 221 -6.92 4.15 19.00
C GLU A 221 -7.06 2.74 18.44
N ARG A 222 -7.03 1.73 19.31
CA ARG A 222 -7.29 0.33 18.96
C ARG A 222 -8.61 0.13 18.20
N SER A 223 -9.64 0.86 18.60
CA SER A 223 -10.95 0.82 17.95
C SER A 223 -11.02 1.69 16.70
N GLN A 224 -10.39 2.87 16.71
CA GLN A 224 -10.55 3.88 15.65
C GLN A 224 -9.69 3.61 14.42
N TRP A 225 -8.41 3.21 14.58
CA TRP A 225 -7.53 3.03 13.43
C TRP A 225 -8.00 1.94 12.45
N PRO A 226 -8.43 0.74 12.90
CA PRO A 226 -9.01 -0.23 11.98
C PRO A 226 -10.25 0.28 11.24
N LYS A 227 -11.13 1.01 11.95
CA LYS A 227 -12.36 1.57 11.35
C LYS A 227 -12.02 2.62 10.28
N LEU A 228 -11.00 3.47 10.51
CA LEU A 228 -10.55 4.43 9.52
C LEU A 228 -10.10 3.73 8.23
N VAL A 229 -9.29 2.66 8.35
CA VAL A 229 -8.80 1.93 7.17
C VAL A 229 -9.93 1.25 6.42
N LEU A 230 -10.87 0.62 7.14
CA LEU A 230 -12.07 0.03 6.54
C LEU A 230 -12.93 1.06 5.84
N LEU A 231 -13.09 2.24 6.45
CA LEU A 231 -13.83 3.36 5.86
C LEU A 231 -13.17 3.83 4.55
N MET A 232 -11.85 4.01 4.53
CA MET A 232 -11.13 4.40 3.31
C MET A 232 -11.27 3.36 2.20
N GLY A 233 -11.17 2.08 2.55
CA GLY A 233 -11.42 0.98 1.62
C GLY A 233 -12.84 1.01 1.05
N SER A 234 -13.83 1.23 1.92
CA SER A 234 -15.24 1.31 1.51
C SER A 234 -15.51 2.54 0.64
N ILE A 235 -14.92 3.70 0.94
CA ILE A 235 -15.03 4.90 0.10
C ILE A 235 -14.48 4.59 -1.30
N SER A 236 -13.26 4.07 -1.42
CA SER A 236 -12.68 3.76 -2.72
C SER A 236 -13.50 2.71 -3.48
N PHE A 237 -13.96 1.66 -2.80
CA PHE A 237 -14.70 0.57 -3.41
C PHE A 237 -16.09 1.02 -3.89
N ILE A 238 -16.88 1.66 -3.02
CA ILE A 238 -18.23 2.14 -3.35
C ILE A 238 -18.18 3.23 -4.43
N TRP A 239 -17.20 4.13 -4.33
CA TRP A 239 -16.98 5.15 -5.35
C TRP A 239 -16.64 4.53 -6.71
N GLY A 240 -15.80 3.47 -6.73
CA GLY A 240 -15.50 2.72 -7.94
C GLY A 240 -16.76 2.10 -8.57
N LEU A 241 -17.62 1.48 -7.77
CA LEU A 241 -18.92 0.98 -8.23
C LEU A 241 -19.79 2.10 -8.80
N PHE A 242 -19.89 3.22 -8.08
CA PHE A 242 -20.67 4.38 -8.55
C PHE A 242 -20.16 4.87 -9.91
N VAL A 243 -18.85 4.98 -10.10
CA VAL A 243 -18.25 5.43 -11.38
C VAL A 243 -18.56 4.43 -12.52
N ILE A 244 -18.52 3.11 -12.26
CA ILE A 244 -18.86 2.09 -13.26
C ILE A 244 -20.32 2.22 -13.71
N PHE A 245 -21.24 2.47 -12.78
CA PHE A 245 -22.68 2.51 -13.07
C PHE A 245 -23.20 3.90 -13.47
N ALA A 246 -22.39 4.96 -13.28
CA ALA A 246 -22.82 6.33 -13.61
C ALA A 246 -22.96 6.58 -15.11
N ASP A 247 -22.13 5.93 -15.93
CA ASP A 247 -22.16 6.01 -17.38
C ASP A 247 -21.50 4.77 -17.98
N SER A 248 -21.97 4.33 -19.13
CA SER A 248 -21.47 3.17 -19.88
C SER A 248 -20.18 3.42 -20.66
N GLY A 249 -19.56 4.60 -20.51
CA GLY A 249 -18.32 4.96 -21.20
C GLY A 249 -17.11 4.16 -20.73
N SER A 250 -16.20 3.83 -21.66
CA SER A 250 -14.98 3.06 -21.36
C SER A 250 -14.07 3.74 -20.33
N ALA A 251 -14.05 5.08 -20.30
CA ALA A 251 -13.30 5.85 -19.30
C ALA A 251 -13.82 5.62 -17.86
N ASN A 252 -15.14 5.55 -17.69
CA ASN A 252 -15.78 5.29 -16.41
C ASN A 252 -15.50 3.85 -15.96
N GLY A 253 -15.66 2.88 -16.86
CA GLY A 253 -15.34 1.49 -16.56
C GLY A 253 -13.87 1.30 -16.16
N THR A 254 -12.94 1.83 -16.94
CA THR A 254 -11.49 1.79 -16.65
C THR A 254 -11.19 2.37 -15.28
N THR A 255 -11.71 3.55 -14.99
CA THR A 255 -11.49 4.26 -13.71
C THR A 255 -12.09 3.48 -12.54
N GLY A 256 -13.34 3.05 -12.67
CA GLY A 256 -14.06 2.38 -11.60
C GLY A 256 -13.42 1.03 -11.20
N TYR A 257 -13.03 0.21 -12.18
CA TYR A 257 -12.36 -1.06 -11.89
C TYR A 257 -11.02 -0.87 -11.17
N ILE A 258 -10.22 0.14 -11.54
CA ILE A 258 -8.99 0.48 -10.81
C ILE A 258 -9.32 0.88 -9.36
N MET A 259 -10.34 1.70 -9.15
CA MET A 259 -10.76 2.12 -7.81
C MET A 259 -11.25 0.95 -6.94
N LEU A 260 -11.94 -0.04 -7.52
CA LEU A 260 -12.27 -1.28 -6.81
C LEU A 260 -11.00 -1.98 -6.31
N GLY A 261 -9.99 -2.12 -7.17
CA GLY A 261 -8.70 -2.70 -6.79
C GLY A 261 -7.99 -1.93 -5.68
N LEU A 262 -7.99 -0.59 -5.74
CA LEU A 262 -7.41 0.26 -4.69
C LEU A 262 -8.16 0.12 -3.35
N GLY A 263 -9.49 -0.05 -3.38
CA GLY A 263 -10.29 -0.38 -2.20
C GLY A 263 -9.89 -1.72 -1.58
N LEU A 264 -9.65 -2.75 -2.42
CA LEU A 264 -9.16 -4.06 -1.96
C LEU A 264 -7.78 -3.97 -1.31
N VAL A 265 -6.89 -3.11 -1.81
CA VAL A 265 -5.60 -2.83 -1.16
C VAL A 265 -5.80 -2.20 0.23
N CYS A 266 -6.73 -1.25 0.40
CA CYS A 266 -7.07 -0.71 1.72
C CYS A 266 -7.56 -1.79 2.67
N TYR A 267 -8.44 -2.70 2.24
CA TYR A 267 -8.89 -3.85 3.05
C TYR A 267 -7.73 -4.78 3.40
N SER A 268 -6.77 -4.99 2.50
CA SER A 268 -5.55 -5.73 2.79
C SER A 268 -4.71 -5.03 3.88
N ILE A 269 -4.58 -3.71 3.85
CA ILE A 269 -3.89 -2.92 4.88
C ILE A 269 -4.61 -3.04 6.24
N SER A 270 -5.95 -3.09 6.25
CA SER A 270 -6.72 -3.21 7.48
C SER A 270 -6.34 -4.44 8.30
N SER A 271 -5.98 -5.55 7.64
CA SER A 271 -5.53 -6.78 8.30
C SER A 271 -4.29 -6.57 9.17
N LYS A 272 -3.34 -5.73 8.72
CA LYS A 272 -2.13 -5.38 9.50
C LYS A 272 -2.48 -4.56 10.74
N VAL A 273 -3.34 -3.56 10.58
CA VAL A 273 -3.74 -2.68 11.69
C VAL A 273 -4.55 -3.47 12.73
N ILE A 274 -5.45 -4.35 12.29
CA ILE A 274 -6.23 -5.25 13.16
C ILE A 274 -5.31 -6.22 13.90
N LEU A 275 -4.35 -6.84 13.20
CA LEU A 275 -3.42 -7.78 13.79
C LEU A 275 -2.55 -7.09 14.86
N LEU A 276 -1.98 -5.93 14.56
CA LEU A 276 -1.19 -5.14 15.51
C LEU A 276 -2.01 -4.74 16.74
N ALA A 277 -3.27 -4.34 16.56
CA ALA A 277 -4.18 -4.03 17.67
C ALA A 277 -4.46 -5.24 18.58
N LYS A 278 -4.52 -6.46 18.01
CA LYS A 278 -4.71 -7.71 18.76
C LYS A 278 -3.43 -8.17 19.45
N ILE A 279 -2.27 -8.05 18.80
CA ILE A 279 -0.96 -8.37 19.39
C ILE A 279 -0.72 -7.52 20.63
N TRP A 280 -1.02 -6.22 20.58
CA TRP A 280 -0.84 -5.30 21.69
C TRP A 280 -1.57 -5.74 22.98
N ARG A 281 -2.74 -6.40 22.86
CA ARG A 281 -3.50 -6.92 24.00
C ARG A 281 -3.23 -8.38 24.32
N GLN A 282 -2.37 -9.05 23.58
CA GLN A 282 -2.21 -10.52 23.66
C GLN A 282 -3.50 -11.30 23.42
N GLU A 283 -4.48 -10.68 22.75
CA GLU A 283 -5.74 -11.34 22.33
C GLU A 283 -5.54 -12.15 21.04
N PHE A 284 -4.31 -12.22 20.56
CA PHE A 284 -4.01 -12.94 19.32
C PHE A 284 -3.99 -14.45 19.59
N LYS A 285 -4.91 -15.16 18.96
CA LYS A 285 -4.89 -16.63 18.85
C LYS A 285 -4.63 -16.99 17.40
N LEU A 286 -3.85 -18.04 17.14
CA LEU A 286 -3.57 -18.56 15.79
C LEU A 286 -4.85 -18.86 14.97
N SER A 287 -6.00 -19.03 15.64
CA SER A 287 -7.31 -19.26 15.01
C SER A 287 -7.95 -18.02 14.37
N ASN A 288 -7.35 -16.83 14.49
CA ASN A 288 -8.03 -15.58 14.07
C ASN A 288 -8.12 -15.36 12.56
N ARG A 289 -7.53 -16.21 11.73
CA ARG A 289 -7.61 -16.18 10.25
C ARG A 289 -7.33 -14.82 9.61
N ILE A 290 -6.67 -13.88 10.33
CA ILE A 290 -6.38 -12.53 9.85
C ILE A 290 -5.51 -12.55 8.59
N PRO A 291 -4.50 -13.44 8.44
CA PRO A 291 -3.70 -13.54 7.22
C PRO A 291 -4.51 -13.93 5.97
N LEU A 292 -5.72 -14.48 6.12
CA LEU A 292 -6.59 -14.77 4.98
C LEU A 292 -7.12 -13.50 4.30
N ILE A 293 -7.26 -12.38 5.03
CA ILE A 293 -7.78 -11.13 4.46
C ILE A 293 -6.94 -10.68 3.26
N PRO A 294 -5.61 -10.51 3.37
CA PRO A 294 -4.82 -10.10 2.21
C PRO A 294 -4.72 -11.17 1.11
N VAL A 295 -4.87 -12.45 1.43
CA VAL A 295 -4.98 -13.50 0.40
C VAL A 295 -6.29 -13.36 -0.37
N LEU A 296 -7.41 -13.20 0.33
CA LEU A 296 -8.72 -13.04 -0.29
C LEU A 296 -8.79 -11.76 -1.13
N THR A 297 -8.22 -10.66 -0.65
CA THR A 297 -8.14 -9.42 -1.44
C THR A 297 -7.23 -9.55 -2.66
N ALA A 298 -6.12 -10.30 -2.57
CA ALA A 298 -5.26 -10.60 -3.71
C ALA A 298 -6.01 -11.44 -4.75
N LEU A 299 -6.70 -12.51 -4.33
CA LEU A 299 -7.51 -13.34 -5.21
C LEU A 299 -8.66 -12.54 -5.83
N ALA A 300 -9.32 -11.66 -5.07
CA ALA A 300 -10.36 -10.77 -5.59
C ALA A 300 -9.81 -9.80 -6.66
N CYS A 301 -8.61 -9.24 -6.47
CA CYS A 301 -7.95 -8.42 -7.50
C CYS A 301 -7.65 -9.24 -8.77
N LEU A 302 -7.14 -10.47 -8.63
CA LEU A 302 -6.83 -11.33 -9.77
C LEU A 302 -8.10 -11.80 -10.50
N PHE A 303 -9.14 -12.15 -9.75
CA PHE A 303 -10.43 -12.51 -10.34
C PHE A 303 -11.04 -11.32 -11.10
N LEU A 304 -11.01 -10.13 -10.49
CA LEU A 304 -11.47 -8.90 -11.14
C LEU A 304 -10.61 -8.57 -12.37
N ALA A 305 -9.30 -8.79 -12.31
CA ALA A 305 -8.40 -8.62 -13.45
C ALA A 305 -8.79 -9.57 -14.61
N ALA A 306 -9.04 -10.84 -14.31
CA ALA A 306 -9.46 -11.83 -15.31
C ALA A 306 -10.83 -11.47 -15.92
N PHE A 307 -11.79 -11.07 -15.09
CA PHE A 307 -13.11 -10.61 -15.55
C PHE A 307 -13.01 -9.40 -16.48
N VAL A 308 -12.22 -8.39 -16.07
CA VAL A 308 -12.04 -7.17 -16.88
C VAL A 308 -11.22 -7.47 -18.14
N PHE A 309 -10.32 -8.45 -18.09
CA PHE A 309 -9.59 -8.91 -19.28
C PHE A 309 -10.52 -9.55 -20.32
N GLU A 310 -11.54 -10.28 -19.87
CA GLU A 310 -12.60 -10.78 -20.76
C GLU A 310 -13.39 -9.64 -21.42
N LEU A 311 -13.75 -8.61 -20.65
CA LEU A 311 -14.39 -7.40 -21.21
C LEU A 311 -13.50 -6.68 -22.24
N ALA A 312 -12.19 -6.78 -22.11
CA ALA A 312 -11.22 -6.16 -23.02
C ALA A 312 -11.25 -6.80 -24.42
N THR A 313 -11.80 -8.00 -24.58
CA THR A 313 -12.02 -8.62 -25.91
C THR A 313 -13.04 -7.86 -26.73
N VAL A 314 -13.97 -7.12 -26.09
CA VAL A 314 -14.99 -6.29 -26.73
C VAL A 314 -14.54 -4.82 -26.81
N HIS A 315 -13.91 -4.30 -25.76
CA HIS A 315 -13.44 -2.92 -25.68
C HIS A 315 -11.99 -2.87 -25.20
N ALA A 316 -11.06 -2.57 -26.09
CA ALA A 316 -9.61 -2.61 -25.84
C ALA A 316 -9.15 -1.75 -24.65
N ASP A 317 -9.86 -0.68 -24.30
CA ASP A 317 -9.53 0.19 -23.16
C ASP A 317 -9.52 -0.58 -21.82
N TYR A 318 -10.27 -1.67 -21.72
CA TYR A 318 -10.30 -2.52 -20.51
C TYR A 318 -9.02 -3.33 -20.28
N PHE A 319 -8.11 -3.43 -21.27
CA PHE A 319 -6.79 -4.00 -21.03
C PHE A 319 -5.98 -3.21 -20.00
N ILE A 320 -6.20 -1.90 -19.89
CA ILE A 320 -5.50 -1.04 -18.91
C ILE A 320 -5.87 -1.45 -17.47
N PRO A 321 -7.15 -1.40 -17.04
CA PRO A 321 -7.53 -1.76 -15.68
C PRO A 321 -7.27 -3.23 -15.37
N ALA A 322 -7.43 -4.15 -16.29
CA ALA A 322 -7.15 -5.56 -16.09
C ALA A 322 -5.67 -5.79 -15.69
N ARG A 323 -4.74 -5.16 -16.39
CA ARG A 323 -3.30 -5.25 -16.10
C ARG A 323 -2.91 -4.56 -14.80
N VAL A 324 -3.48 -3.38 -14.51
CA VAL A 324 -3.26 -2.68 -13.25
C VAL A 324 -3.78 -3.49 -12.07
N LEU A 325 -4.97 -4.11 -12.19
CA LEU A 325 -5.54 -4.98 -11.15
C LEU A 325 -4.65 -6.18 -10.84
N ALA A 326 -4.00 -6.79 -11.82
CA ALA A 326 -3.02 -7.86 -11.60
C ALA A 326 -1.83 -7.35 -10.74
N GLY A 327 -1.33 -6.15 -11.02
CA GLY A 327 -0.30 -5.49 -10.20
C GLY A 327 -0.77 -5.18 -8.77
N LEU A 328 -2.03 -4.72 -8.58
CA LEU A 328 -2.61 -4.50 -7.26
C LEU A 328 -2.78 -5.82 -6.48
N GLY A 329 -3.11 -6.91 -7.16
CA GLY A 329 -3.10 -8.26 -6.57
C GLY A 329 -1.73 -8.65 -6.02
N ALA A 330 -0.65 -8.34 -6.73
CA ALA A 330 0.72 -8.56 -6.25
C ALA A 330 1.02 -7.75 -4.97
N ILE A 331 0.54 -6.51 -4.85
CA ILE A 331 0.65 -5.71 -3.62
C ILE A 331 -0.11 -6.38 -2.46
N CYS A 332 -1.35 -6.81 -2.67
CA CYS A 332 -2.13 -7.51 -1.64
C CYS A 332 -1.41 -8.79 -1.18
N PHE A 333 -0.83 -9.56 -2.11
CA PHE A 333 -0.05 -10.75 -1.78
C PHE A 333 1.25 -10.42 -1.03
N THR A 334 1.88 -9.31 -1.33
CA THR A 334 3.01 -8.79 -0.54
C THR A 334 2.59 -8.43 0.89
N LEU A 335 1.41 -7.85 1.07
CA LEU A 335 0.85 -7.54 2.39
C LEU A 335 0.54 -8.81 3.18
N PHE A 336 0.12 -9.91 2.53
CA PHE A 336 -0.01 -11.22 3.17
C PHE A 336 1.30 -11.69 3.81
N SER A 337 2.40 -11.55 3.10
CA SER A 337 3.72 -11.91 3.62
C SER A 337 4.02 -11.19 4.95
N ILE A 338 3.77 -9.88 5.01
CA ILE A 338 4.05 -9.09 6.22
C ILE A 338 3.13 -9.48 7.39
N VAL A 339 1.85 -9.72 7.12
CA VAL A 339 0.89 -10.18 8.14
C VAL A 339 1.30 -11.54 8.70
N SER A 340 1.74 -12.45 7.84
CA SER A 340 2.23 -13.79 8.23
C SER A 340 3.53 -13.72 9.05
N ILE A 341 4.42 -12.77 8.75
CA ILE A 341 5.62 -12.49 9.54
C ILE A 341 5.26 -12.04 10.96
N LEU A 342 4.33 -11.08 11.06
CA LEU A 342 3.87 -10.57 12.34
C LEU A 342 3.22 -11.66 13.19
N GLU A 343 2.38 -12.49 12.56
CA GLU A 343 1.72 -13.62 13.22
C GLU A 343 2.72 -14.64 13.74
N SER A 344 3.64 -15.10 12.89
CA SER A 344 4.62 -16.12 13.26
C SER A 344 5.64 -15.63 14.28
N GLY A 345 5.95 -14.33 14.29
CA GLY A 345 6.87 -13.71 15.25
C GLY A 345 6.28 -13.58 16.66
N THR A 346 4.95 -13.57 16.78
CA THR A 346 4.26 -13.45 18.07
C THR A 346 3.88 -14.79 18.68
N SER A 347 3.62 -15.81 17.85
CA SER A 347 3.26 -17.15 18.32
C SER A 347 4.39 -17.94 19.01
N GLY A 348 5.65 -17.50 18.89
CA GLY A 348 6.81 -18.13 19.55
C GLY A 348 7.15 -17.55 20.94
N LYS A 349 6.34 -16.64 21.47
CA LYS A 349 6.55 -16.01 22.80
C LYS A 349 5.52 -16.46 23.85
N GLY A 350 4.77 -17.52 23.57
CA GLY A 350 3.81 -18.16 24.49
C GLY A 350 4.39 -19.39 25.16
#